data_ee08bf80f20e869c92f29be618693ad6
#
_entry.id   ee08bf80f20e869c92f29be618693ad6
#
_cell.length_a   1.000
_cell.length_b   1.000
_cell.length_c   1.000
_cell.angle_alpha   90.00
_cell.angle_beta   90.00
_cell.angle_gamma   90.00
#
_symmetry.space_group_name_H-M   'P 1'
#
loop_
_entity.id
_entity.type
_entity.pdbx_description
1 polymer ?
#
loop_
_entity_poly.entity_id
_entity_poly.type
_entity_poly.pdbx_seq_one_letter_code
_entity_poly.pdbx_strand_id
1 'polypeptide(L)'
;MPIALTPPTWRLDCSDWFVSAKSGEMAIKILCIGDIVGKPGRHVVMERLGQVVKEHQIDLVIANAENAAAGSGLTPPMFEKLRSYGVHVCTMGDHTYRRRELLPLLESSDRLIRPANFAPEAVGKGYAIAKTASDVSVAVIQVMGRTNMSPHLDCPFHAVDRILAELPRDVKVRVVDFHAEVSCEKIAMGWHLDGRVSLNFGTHTHTPTADARVLPGGTAFVSDLGMTGPYDSILGRRKDVVLKHLITGMHMFFDVATGDPRMCGIIAEIDEQTGKALSIVRCDVAGTQRVDAYDADDAKGKN
;
A
#
# COMPACT_ATOMS: atom_id res chain seq x y z
N MET A 1 42.53 -42.95 -8.54
CA MET A 1 41.93 -42.44 -7.29
C MET A 1 41.01 -41.30 -7.61
N PRO A 2 39.68 -41.39 -7.40
CA PRO A 2 38.78 -40.26 -7.68
C PRO A 2 38.82 -39.29 -6.49
N ILE A 3 39.02 -38.00 -6.79
CA ILE A 3 38.98 -36.90 -5.82
C ILE A 3 37.49 -36.63 -5.54
N ALA A 4 37.05 -36.89 -4.31
CA ALA A 4 35.71 -36.53 -3.85
C ALA A 4 35.69 -35.02 -3.60
N LEU A 5 34.95 -34.30 -4.45
CA LEU A 5 34.59 -32.90 -4.21
C LEU A 5 33.40 -32.85 -3.25
N THR A 6 33.66 -32.50 -1.99
CA THR A 6 32.61 -32.12 -1.06
C THR A 6 32.02 -30.78 -1.45
N PRO A 7 30.68 -30.62 -1.60
CA PRO A 7 30.08 -29.33 -1.88
C PRO A 7 30.24 -28.39 -0.68
N PRO A 8 30.51 -27.09 -0.89
CA PRO A 8 30.54 -26.12 0.19
C PRO A 8 29.14 -25.98 0.83
N THR A 9 29.09 -26.20 2.14
CA THR A 9 27.88 -25.97 2.93
C THR A 9 27.68 -24.46 3.13
N TRP A 10 26.92 -23.83 2.26
CA TRP A 10 26.41 -22.47 2.51
C TRP A 10 25.31 -22.58 3.55
N ARG A 11 25.64 -22.48 4.83
CA ARG A 11 24.69 -22.12 5.86
C ARG A 11 24.60 -20.59 5.84
N LEU A 12 23.55 -20.06 5.22
CA LEU A 12 23.12 -18.69 5.46
C LEU A 12 22.54 -18.69 6.88
N ASP A 13 23.30 -18.22 7.85
CA ASP A 13 22.80 -17.94 9.18
C ASP A 13 22.00 -16.63 9.08
N CYS A 14 20.68 -16.75 9.05
CA CYS A 14 19.76 -15.60 8.97
C CYS A 14 19.68 -14.83 10.30
N SER A 15 20.46 -15.19 11.30
CA SER A 15 20.46 -14.52 12.61
C SER A 15 21.17 -13.18 12.63
N ASP A 16 22.06 -12.89 11.66
CA ASP A 16 22.88 -11.67 11.65
C ASP A 16 22.21 -10.46 10.97
N TRP A 17 20.95 -10.58 10.49
CA TRP A 17 20.21 -9.48 9.89
C TRP A 17 19.40 -8.65 10.89
N PHE A 18 19.34 -9.08 12.15
CA PHE A 18 18.74 -8.29 13.21
C PHE A 18 19.81 -7.40 13.88
N VAL A 19 20.14 -6.29 13.25
CA VAL A 19 20.71 -5.17 14.00
C VAL A 19 19.56 -4.62 14.85
N SER A 20 19.41 -5.15 16.06
CA SER A 20 18.57 -4.58 17.10
C SER A 20 19.20 -3.24 17.51
N ALA A 21 18.86 -2.18 16.79
CA ALA A 21 18.95 -0.86 17.38
C ALA A 21 18.03 -0.90 18.61
N LYS A 22 18.55 -0.54 19.78
CA LYS A 22 17.75 -0.37 21.01
C LYS A 22 16.55 0.49 20.63
N SER A 23 15.34 -0.07 20.69
CA SER A 23 14.10 0.69 20.52
C SER A 23 14.14 1.84 21.53
N GLY A 24 14.39 3.06 21.04
CA GLY A 24 14.31 4.26 21.86
C GLY A 24 12.86 4.48 22.26
N GLU A 25 12.60 5.05 23.39
CA GLU A 25 11.27 5.34 23.94
C GLU A 25 10.41 6.30 23.09
N MET A 26 10.84 6.67 21.86
CA MET A 26 10.21 7.64 20.96
C MET A 26 10.19 7.16 19.50
N ALA A 27 9.77 5.94 19.27
CA ALA A 27 9.57 5.39 17.94
C ALA A 27 8.09 5.04 17.71
N ILE A 28 7.59 5.30 16.51
CA ILE A 28 6.24 4.89 16.10
C ILE A 28 6.30 3.79 15.05
N LYS A 29 5.29 2.93 15.04
CA LYS A 29 5.14 1.84 14.07
C LYS A 29 3.98 2.10 13.13
N ILE A 30 4.27 2.13 11.85
CA ILE A 30 3.30 2.35 10.79
C ILE A 30 3.12 1.06 10.01
N LEU A 31 1.88 0.57 9.92
CA LEU A 31 1.48 -0.52 9.04
C LEU A 31 0.95 0.08 7.73
N CYS A 32 1.56 -0.30 6.60
CA CYS A 32 1.05 0.00 5.27
C CYS A 32 0.52 -1.28 4.63
N ILE A 33 -0.75 -1.27 4.22
CA ILE A 33 -1.46 -2.38 3.61
C ILE A 33 -1.58 -2.12 2.11
N GLY A 34 -1.19 -3.10 1.29
CA GLY A 34 -1.27 -3.03 -0.16
C GLY A 34 -2.70 -3.12 -0.69
N ASP A 35 -2.83 -2.95 -1.99
CA ASP A 35 -4.09 -2.80 -2.74
C ASP A 35 -5.19 -3.76 -2.28
N ILE A 36 -6.22 -3.23 -1.62
CA ILE A 36 -7.35 -4.02 -1.13
C ILE A 36 -8.26 -4.38 -2.30
N VAL A 37 -8.34 -5.67 -2.65
CA VAL A 37 -9.04 -6.16 -3.83
C VAL A 37 -10.36 -6.85 -3.44
N GLY A 38 -11.46 -6.19 -3.76
CA GLY A 38 -12.82 -6.70 -3.63
C GLY A 38 -13.23 -7.13 -2.21
N LYS A 39 -14.31 -7.90 -2.12
CA LYS A 39 -14.79 -8.44 -0.84
C LYS A 39 -13.74 -9.31 -0.12
N PRO A 40 -12.99 -10.21 -0.78
CA PRO A 40 -11.97 -11.00 -0.09
C PRO A 40 -10.90 -10.15 0.60
N GLY A 41 -10.45 -9.06 -0.06
CA GLY A 41 -9.49 -8.11 0.54
C GLY A 41 -10.08 -7.37 1.73
N ARG A 42 -11.31 -6.83 1.61
CA ARG A 42 -11.99 -6.17 2.74
C ARG A 42 -12.23 -7.13 3.91
N HIS A 43 -12.56 -8.39 3.61
CA HIS A 43 -12.81 -9.40 4.64
C HIS A 43 -11.55 -9.77 5.43
N VAL A 44 -10.41 -10.00 4.76
CA VAL A 44 -9.17 -10.33 5.47
C VAL A 44 -8.67 -9.16 6.31
N VAL A 45 -8.87 -7.91 5.87
CA VAL A 45 -8.59 -6.73 6.70
C VAL A 45 -9.47 -6.73 7.95
N MET A 46 -10.79 -6.94 7.80
CA MET A 46 -11.72 -7.04 8.94
C MET A 46 -11.30 -8.14 9.93
N GLU A 47 -10.86 -9.29 9.42
CA GLU A 47 -10.51 -10.46 10.21
C GLU A 47 -9.17 -10.31 10.95
N ARG A 48 -8.16 -9.71 10.30
CA ARG A 48 -6.77 -9.78 10.76
C ARG A 48 -6.20 -8.48 11.30
N LEU A 49 -6.69 -7.33 10.85
CA LEU A 49 -6.07 -6.06 11.18
C LEU A 49 -5.99 -5.81 12.69
N GLY A 50 -7.08 -6.07 13.43
CA GLY A 50 -7.09 -5.83 14.87
C GLY A 50 -6.07 -6.67 15.64
N GLN A 51 -5.84 -7.91 15.21
CA GLN A 51 -4.82 -8.79 15.77
C GLN A 51 -3.41 -8.25 15.48
N VAL A 52 -3.11 -7.92 14.22
CA VAL A 52 -1.81 -7.38 13.79
C VAL A 52 -1.48 -6.08 14.52
N VAL A 53 -2.45 -5.16 14.62
CA VAL A 53 -2.28 -3.90 15.35
C VAL A 53 -1.87 -4.15 16.80
N LYS A 54 -2.53 -5.09 17.48
CA LYS A 54 -2.25 -5.42 18.87
C LYS A 54 -0.90 -6.13 19.04
N GLU A 55 -0.60 -7.13 18.21
CA GLU A 55 0.62 -7.92 18.31
C GLU A 55 1.88 -7.10 18.03
N HIS A 56 1.82 -6.22 17.05
CA HIS A 56 2.96 -5.39 16.66
C HIS A 56 2.96 -3.99 17.28
N GLN A 57 1.92 -3.63 18.06
CA GLN A 57 1.79 -2.30 18.67
C GLN A 57 1.82 -1.18 17.62
N ILE A 58 0.95 -1.30 16.59
CA ILE A 58 0.89 -0.37 15.48
C ILE A 58 0.20 0.93 15.90
N ASP A 59 0.85 2.07 15.64
CA ASP A 59 0.35 3.42 15.97
C ASP A 59 -0.51 4.03 14.85
N LEU A 60 -0.21 3.68 13.59
CA LEU A 60 -0.94 4.18 12.42
C LEU A 60 -1.07 3.12 11.34
N VAL A 61 -2.25 3.03 10.72
CA VAL A 61 -2.52 2.11 9.60
C VAL A 61 -2.88 2.92 8.36
N ILE A 62 -2.16 2.69 7.26
CA ILE A 62 -2.41 3.24 5.93
C ILE A 62 -2.78 2.06 5.02
N ALA A 63 -3.78 2.21 4.16
CA ALA A 63 -4.17 1.16 3.23
C ALA A 63 -4.53 1.72 1.85
N ASN A 64 -4.05 1.09 0.79
CA ASN A 64 -4.54 1.39 -0.55
C ASN A 64 -5.90 0.71 -0.76
N ALA A 65 -6.95 1.51 -1.00
CA ALA A 65 -8.34 1.05 -1.08
C ALA A 65 -8.94 1.14 -2.48
N GLU A 66 -8.14 1.48 -3.50
CA GLU A 66 -8.65 1.78 -4.83
C GLU A 66 -9.36 0.61 -5.53
N ASN A 67 -9.09 -0.63 -5.10
CA ASN A 67 -9.66 -1.85 -5.67
C ASN A 67 -10.72 -2.51 -4.77
N ALA A 68 -11.15 -1.84 -3.69
CA ALA A 68 -12.04 -2.40 -2.69
C ALA A 68 -13.45 -2.72 -3.21
N ALA A 69 -13.98 -1.94 -4.17
CA ALA A 69 -15.30 -2.13 -4.76
C ALA A 69 -15.21 -3.06 -5.99
N ALA A 70 -15.45 -4.35 -5.81
CA ALA A 70 -15.43 -5.36 -6.88
C ALA A 70 -14.14 -5.34 -7.72
N GLY A 71 -13.03 -4.93 -7.12
CA GLY A 71 -11.72 -4.83 -7.77
C GLY A 71 -11.51 -3.57 -8.62
N SER A 72 -12.35 -2.51 -8.46
CA SER A 72 -12.15 -1.22 -9.13
C SER A 72 -12.95 -0.11 -8.45
N GLY A 73 -12.26 0.83 -7.81
CA GLY A 73 -12.83 1.94 -7.07
C GLY A 73 -13.12 1.61 -5.60
N LEU A 74 -13.65 2.61 -4.91
CA LEU A 74 -14.10 2.58 -3.51
C LEU A 74 -15.47 3.23 -3.41
N THR A 75 -16.31 2.78 -2.46
CA THR A 75 -17.60 3.43 -2.15
C THR A 75 -17.59 4.01 -0.74
N PRO A 76 -18.41 5.04 -0.44
CA PRO A 76 -18.47 5.60 0.90
C PRO A 76 -18.76 4.56 2.01
N PRO A 77 -19.71 3.61 1.88
CA PRO A 77 -19.90 2.58 2.89
C PRO A 77 -18.68 1.68 3.11
N MET A 78 -17.92 1.36 2.05
CA MET A 78 -16.70 0.55 2.18
C MET A 78 -15.58 1.33 2.88
N PHE A 79 -15.44 2.62 2.59
CA PHE A 79 -14.52 3.48 3.31
C PHE A 79 -14.82 3.50 4.81
N GLU A 80 -16.07 3.72 5.20
CA GLU A 80 -16.47 3.74 6.61
C GLU A 80 -16.22 2.38 7.30
N LYS A 81 -16.45 1.27 6.60
CA LYS A 81 -16.11 -0.07 7.10
C LYS A 81 -14.60 -0.22 7.33
N LEU A 82 -13.76 0.15 6.35
CA LEU A 82 -12.30 0.10 6.51
C LEU A 82 -11.82 0.96 7.69
N ARG A 83 -12.41 2.15 7.85
CA ARG A 83 -12.17 3.01 9.00
C ARG A 83 -12.55 2.33 10.31
N SER A 84 -13.71 1.67 10.37
CA SER A 84 -14.16 0.95 11.57
C SER A 84 -13.30 -0.26 11.92
N TYR A 85 -12.61 -0.84 10.96
CA TYR A 85 -11.65 -1.94 11.19
C TYR A 85 -10.30 -1.45 11.73
N GLY A 86 -10.03 -0.14 11.70
CA GLY A 86 -8.80 0.47 12.22
C GLY A 86 -7.87 1.08 11.15
N VAL A 87 -8.30 1.19 9.90
CA VAL A 87 -7.54 1.93 8.87
C VAL A 87 -7.62 3.43 9.17
N HIS A 88 -6.48 4.11 9.29
CA HIS A 88 -6.41 5.54 9.62
C HIS A 88 -6.45 6.45 8.38
N VAL A 89 -5.79 6.05 7.30
CA VAL A 89 -5.76 6.79 6.03
C VAL A 89 -5.92 5.79 4.89
N CYS A 90 -6.84 6.09 3.96
CA CYS A 90 -6.99 5.35 2.71
C CYS A 90 -6.32 6.13 1.58
N THR A 91 -5.40 5.47 0.86
CA THR A 91 -4.83 5.94 -0.40
C THR A 91 -5.59 5.31 -1.57
N MET A 92 -5.50 5.95 -2.72
CA MET A 92 -6.14 5.53 -3.96
C MET A 92 -5.07 5.36 -5.07
N GLY A 93 -5.46 5.34 -6.34
CA GLY A 93 -4.58 5.25 -7.50
C GLY A 93 -5.33 5.61 -8.79
N ASP A 94 -5.12 4.85 -9.86
CA ASP A 94 -5.80 5.07 -11.16
C ASP A 94 -7.32 4.81 -11.12
N HIS A 95 -7.80 4.09 -10.12
CA HIS A 95 -9.23 3.86 -9.93
C HIS A 95 -9.92 4.89 -9.01
N THR A 96 -9.28 5.99 -8.64
CA THR A 96 -9.83 7.02 -7.74
C THR A 96 -11.24 7.47 -8.13
N TYR A 97 -11.48 7.71 -9.42
CA TYR A 97 -12.74 8.27 -9.92
C TYR A 97 -13.67 7.23 -10.56
N ARG A 98 -13.45 5.93 -10.35
CA ARG A 98 -14.29 4.87 -10.91
C ARG A 98 -15.70 4.84 -10.32
N ARG A 99 -15.89 5.34 -9.10
CA ARG A 99 -17.17 5.38 -8.39
C ARG A 99 -17.56 6.83 -8.13
N ARG A 100 -18.57 7.32 -8.87
CA ARG A 100 -19.01 8.71 -8.77
C ARG A 100 -19.55 9.07 -7.38
N GLU A 101 -20.16 8.11 -6.68
CA GLU A 101 -20.63 8.28 -5.31
C GLU A 101 -19.54 8.58 -4.29
N LEU A 102 -18.26 8.37 -4.65
CA LEU A 102 -17.11 8.68 -3.80
C LEU A 102 -16.76 10.19 -3.81
N LEU A 103 -17.13 10.94 -4.86
CA LEU A 103 -16.70 12.31 -5.05
C LEU A 103 -16.96 13.23 -3.85
N PRO A 104 -18.17 13.25 -3.21
CA PRO A 104 -18.40 14.09 -2.04
C PRO A 104 -17.51 13.73 -0.86
N LEU A 105 -17.18 12.44 -0.70
CA LEU A 105 -16.28 11.99 0.36
C LEU A 105 -14.83 12.36 0.06
N LEU A 106 -14.37 12.25 -1.19
CA LEU A 106 -13.04 12.71 -1.60
C LEU A 106 -12.82 14.20 -1.33
N GLU A 107 -13.86 15.02 -1.53
CA GLU A 107 -13.80 16.46 -1.30
C GLU A 107 -13.71 16.81 0.18
N SER A 108 -14.51 16.14 1.02
CA SER A 108 -14.69 16.49 2.44
C SER A 108 -13.73 15.78 3.39
N SER A 109 -13.22 14.59 3.03
CA SER A 109 -12.43 13.76 3.94
C SER A 109 -10.99 14.23 4.07
N ASP A 110 -10.47 14.19 5.32
CA ASP A 110 -9.04 14.31 5.62
C ASP A 110 -8.34 12.95 5.78
N ARG A 111 -9.04 11.84 5.46
CA ARG A 111 -8.56 10.47 5.64
C ARG A 111 -8.64 9.63 4.36
N LEU A 112 -9.08 10.22 3.27
CA LEU A 112 -9.12 9.63 1.94
C LEU A 112 -8.39 10.54 0.98
N ILE A 113 -7.31 10.05 0.37
CA ILE A 113 -6.47 10.84 -0.53
C ILE A 113 -6.33 10.18 -1.89
N ARG A 114 -6.17 11.01 -2.90
CA ARG A 114 -5.94 10.65 -4.30
C ARG A 114 -4.52 10.98 -4.73
N PRO A 115 -4.03 10.49 -5.88
CA PRO A 115 -2.72 10.92 -6.40
C PRO A 115 -2.63 12.44 -6.55
N ALA A 116 -1.59 13.03 -5.97
CA ALA A 116 -1.40 14.48 -5.90
C ALA A 116 -1.03 15.11 -7.26
N ASN A 117 -0.57 14.29 -8.20
CA ASN A 117 -0.21 14.71 -9.55
C ASN A 117 -1.38 14.72 -10.54
N PHE A 118 -2.64 14.55 -10.10
CA PHE A 118 -3.80 15.00 -10.85
C PHE A 118 -3.81 16.53 -10.95
N ALA A 119 -4.53 17.08 -11.94
CA ALA A 119 -4.73 18.51 -12.06
C ALA A 119 -5.23 19.13 -10.74
N PRO A 120 -4.85 20.39 -10.41
CA PRO A 120 -5.27 21.04 -9.17
C PRO A 120 -6.80 21.10 -8.97
N GLU A 121 -7.55 21.17 -10.06
CA GLU A 121 -9.02 21.24 -10.07
C GLU A 121 -9.68 19.88 -9.83
N ALA A 122 -8.92 18.79 -9.84
CA ALA A 122 -9.46 17.46 -9.57
C ALA A 122 -9.92 17.33 -8.11
N VAL A 123 -11.11 16.79 -7.91
CA VAL A 123 -11.73 16.63 -6.58
C VAL A 123 -10.86 15.75 -5.67
N GLY A 124 -10.72 16.17 -4.42
CA GLY A 124 -9.98 15.45 -3.38
C GLY A 124 -8.58 15.98 -3.13
N LYS A 125 -7.96 15.50 -2.07
CA LYS A 125 -6.64 15.93 -1.57
C LYS A 125 -5.57 14.94 -1.98
N GLY A 126 -4.35 15.45 -2.27
CA GLY A 126 -3.19 14.63 -2.62
C GLY A 126 -2.38 14.15 -1.42
N TYR A 127 -2.64 14.69 -0.24
CA TYR A 127 -2.02 14.29 1.03
C TYR A 127 -2.95 14.54 2.20
N ALA A 128 -2.66 13.88 3.31
CA ALA A 128 -3.33 14.06 4.60
C ALA A 128 -2.30 14.12 5.72
N ILE A 129 -2.62 14.82 6.82
CA ILE A 129 -1.87 14.75 8.06
C ILE A 129 -2.73 14.01 9.07
N ALA A 130 -2.29 12.82 9.47
CA ALA A 130 -2.91 12.01 10.50
C ALA A 130 -2.13 12.12 11.81
N LYS A 131 -2.80 11.89 12.93
CA LYS A 131 -2.16 11.83 14.24
C LYS A 131 -2.23 10.41 14.80
N THR A 132 -1.15 9.97 15.44
CA THR A 132 -1.14 8.76 16.25
C THR A 132 -1.85 9.01 17.58
N ALA A 133 -2.08 7.95 18.36
CA ALA A 133 -2.63 8.08 19.71
C ALA A 133 -1.71 8.89 20.66
N SER A 134 -0.39 8.88 20.40
CA SER A 134 0.62 9.68 21.10
C SER A 134 0.78 11.10 20.54
N ASP A 135 -0.15 11.58 19.70
CA ASP A 135 -0.20 12.92 19.09
C ASP A 135 0.92 13.19 18.06
N VAL A 136 1.66 12.18 17.61
CA VAL A 136 2.66 12.33 16.55
C VAL A 136 1.96 12.58 15.20
N SER A 137 2.32 13.68 14.55
CA SER A 137 1.80 14.04 13.22
C SER A 137 2.52 13.27 12.12
N VAL A 138 1.76 12.57 11.28
CA VAL A 138 2.24 11.79 10.13
C VAL A 138 1.62 12.34 8.84
N ALA A 139 2.44 12.86 7.94
CA ALA A 139 1.99 13.22 6.59
C ALA A 139 1.98 11.97 5.71
N VAL A 140 0.84 11.68 5.10
CA VAL A 140 0.65 10.62 4.11
C VAL A 140 0.40 11.28 2.77
N ILE A 141 1.23 10.99 1.78
CA ILE A 141 1.21 11.56 0.44
C ILE A 141 0.96 10.45 -0.56
N GLN A 142 0.09 10.70 -1.53
CA GLN A 142 -0.16 9.79 -2.66
C GLN A 142 0.32 10.43 -3.95
N VAL A 143 1.08 9.70 -4.76
CA VAL A 143 1.42 10.07 -6.13
C VAL A 143 1.29 8.86 -7.06
N MET A 144 1.07 9.10 -8.36
CA MET A 144 0.91 8.04 -9.36
C MET A 144 1.97 8.15 -10.44
N GLY A 145 2.52 7.02 -10.86
CA GLY A 145 3.48 6.93 -11.96
C GLY A 145 2.89 7.36 -13.31
N ARG A 146 3.73 7.45 -14.33
CA ARG A 146 3.33 7.83 -15.69
C ARG A 146 3.58 6.73 -16.72
N THR A 147 4.60 5.91 -16.50
CA THR A 147 4.99 4.86 -17.44
C THR A 147 4.01 3.70 -17.37
N ASN A 148 3.34 3.41 -18.48
CA ASN A 148 2.28 2.39 -18.59
C ASN A 148 1.09 2.62 -17.65
N MET A 149 0.87 3.87 -17.21
CA MET A 149 -0.26 4.26 -16.36
C MET A 149 -1.29 5.09 -17.13
N SER A 150 -2.54 5.00 -16.73
CA SER A 150 -3.66 5.79 -17.28
C SER A 150 -4.57 6.26 -16.14
N PRO A 151 -4.98 7.55 -16.13
CA PRO A 151 -4.66 8.60 -17.11
C PRO A 151 -3.20 9.08 -16.99
N HIS A 152 -2.72 9.75 -18.04
CA HIS A 152 -1.42 10.44 -17.97
C HIS A 152 -1.54 11.68 -17.11
N LEU A 153 -0.78 11.71 -16.02
CA LEU A 153 -0.78 12.78 -15.02
C LEU A 153 0.51 13.61 -15.10
N ASP A 154 0.53 14.70 -14.32
CA ASP A 154 1.74 15.50 -14.12
C ASP A 154 2.89 14.69 -13.50
N CYS A 155 4.10 15.27 -13.49
CA CYS A 155 5.29 14.62 -12.96
C CYS A 155 5.14 14.30 -11.46
N PRO A 156 5.18 13.00 -11.05
CA PRO A 156 5.03 12.63 -9.64
C PRO A 156 6.20 13.13 -8.77
N PHE A 157 7.41 13.25 -9.32
CA PHE A 157 8.57 13.79 -8.62
C PHE A 157 8.37 15.27 -8.27
N HIS A 158 7.90 16.07 -9.21
CA HIS A 158 7.59 17.49 -8.94
C HIS A 158 6.39 17.66 -7.99
N ALA A 159 5.40 16.77 -8.08
CA ALA A 159 4.24 16.82 -7.19
C ALA A 159 4.63 16.54 -5.73
N VAL A 160 5.46 15.52 -5.48
CA VAL A 160 5.92 15.22 -4.12
C VAL A 160 6.86 16.31 -3.59
N ASP A 161 7.74 16.86 -4.44
CA ASP A 161 8.64 17.97 -4.05
C ASP A 161 7.86 19.20 -3.58
N ARG A 162 6.80 19.57 -4.32
CA ARG A 162 5.90 20.69 -3.96
C ARG A 162 5.26 20.44 -2.58
N ILE A 163 4.68 19.26 -2.37
CA ILE A 163 4.03 18.94 -1.09
C ILE A 163 5.04 18.96 0.05
N LEU A 164 6.23 18.38 -0.13
CA LEU A 164 7.26 18.36 0.91
C LEU A 164 7.73 19.77 1.29
N ALA A 165 7.71 20.73 0.33
CA ALA A 165 8.02 22.14 0.59
C ALA A 165 6.91 22.88 1.35
N GLU A 166 5.66 22.47 1.17
CA GLU A 166 4.46 23.07 1.78
C GLU A 166 4.16 22.51 3.19
N LEU A 167 4.63 21.27 3.50
CA LEU A 167 4.37 20.63 4.79
C LEU A 167 4.92 21.46 5.97
N PRO A 168 4.19 21.53 7.09
CA PRO A 168 4.69 22.14 8.31
C PRO A 168 6.03 21.53 8.76
N ARG A 169 6.95 22.35 9.23
CA ARG A 169 8.33 21.92 9.59
C ARG A 169 8.39 20.97 10.78
N ASP A 170 7.39 20.98 11.63
CA ASP A 170 7.21 20.09 12.78
C ASP A 170 6.72 18.69 12.39
N VAL A 171 6.12 18.51 11.20
CA VAL A 171 5.76 17.18 10.68
C VAL A 171 7.01 16.47 10.17
N LYS A 172 7.61 15.65 11.07
CA LYS A 172 8.85 14.91 10.79
C LYS A 172 8.59 13.58 10.07
N VAL A 173 7.53 12.89 10.46
CA VAL A 173 7.17 11.61 9.86
C VAL A 173 6.37 11.83 8.57
N ARG A 174 6.93 11.37 7.45
CA ARG A 174 6.39 11.56 6.10
C ARG A 174 6.37 10.23 5.37
N VAL A 175 5.23 9.84 4.86
CA VAL A 175 5.01 8.57 4.17
C VAL A 175 4.52 8.84 2.76
N VAL A 176 5.10 8.19 1.77
CA VAL A 176 4.71 8.33 0.36
C VAL A 176 4.27 6.97 -0.17
N ASP A 177 3.02 6.88 -0.64
CA ASP A 177 2.52 5.78 -1.45
C ASP A 177 2.72 6.16 -2.92
N PHE A 178 3.57 5.41 -3.63
CA PHE A 178 3.82 5.61 -5.06
C PHE A 178 3.14 4.52 -5.88
N HIS A 179 1.96 4.85 -6.37
CA HIS A 179 1.12 3.97 -7.17
C HIS A 179 1.59 3.94 -8.62
N ALA A 180 2.39 2.93 -9.01
CA ALA A 180 3.04 2.88 -10.31
C ALA A 180 3.23 1.45 -10.83
N GLU A 181 3.19 1.28 -12.16
CA GLU A 181 3.39 -0.01 -12.83
C GLU A 181 4.86 -0.41 -12.87
N VAL A 182 5.75 0.52 -13.26
CA VAL A 182 7.11 0.18 -13.66
C VAL A 182 8.08 0.24 -12.48
N SER A 183 8.80 -0.85 -12.24
CA SER A 183 9.75 -0.97 -11.12
C SER A 183 10.88 0.08 -11.14
N CYS A 184 11.39 0.46 -12.33
CA CYS A 184 12.42 1.48 -12.41
C CYS A 184 11.91 2.86 -11.94
N GLU A 185 10.63 3.20 -12.20
CA GLU A 185 10.02 4.44 -11.74
C GLU A 185 9.87 4.44 -10.21
N LYS A 186 9.47 3.29 -9.62
CA LYS A 186 9.36 3.09 -8.16
C LYS A 186 10.73 3.21 -7.46
N ILE A 187 11.75 2.54 -8.00
CA ILE A 187 13.11 2.61 -7.44
C ILE A 187 13.68 4.02 -7.56
N ALA A 188 13.45 4.71 -8.69
CA ALA A 188 13.87 6.09 -8.87
C ALA A 188 13.22 7.03 -7.84
N MET A 189 11.92 6.85 -7.54
CA MET A 189 11.23 7.60 -6.50
C MET A 189 11.83 7.33 -5.11
N GLY A 190 12.16 6.07 -4.80
CA GLY A 190 12.86 5.72 -3.57
C GLY A 190 14.16 6.50 -3.38
N TRP A 191 15.02 6.52 -4.39
CA TRP A 191 16.28 7.27 -4.36
C TRP A 191 16.07 8.79 -4.33
N HIS A 192 15.06 9.31 -5.05
CA HIS A 192 14.71 10.74 -5.02
C HIS A 192 14.28 11.21 -3.64
N LEU A 193 13.64 10.33 -2.87
CA LEU A 193 13.10 10.62 -1.55
C LEU A 193 14.02 10.24 -0.39
N ASP A 194 15.15 9.58 -0.66
CA ASP A 194 16.04 9.10 0.39
C ASP A 194 16.55 10.24 1.28
N GLY A 195 16.32 10.11 2.59
CA GLY A 195 16.62 11.11 3.62
C GLY A 195 15.63 12.29 3.69
N ARG A 196 14.61 12.33 2.83
CA ARG A 196 13.59 13.41 2.77
C ARG A 196 12.24 12.98 3.34
N VAL A 197 11.98 11.66 3.36
CA VAL A 197 10.78 11.05 3.93
C VAL A 197 11.15 9.88 4.82
N SER A 198 10.22 9.47 5.67
CA SER A 198 10.40 8.32 6.58
C SER A 198 10.22 7.00 5.86
N LEU A 199 9.24 6.93 4.94
CA LEU A 199 8.86 5.72 4.23
C LEU A 199 8.37 6.07 2.82
N ASN A 200 8.87 5.34 1.82
CA ASN A 200 8.30 5.28 0.47
C ASN A 200 8.00 3.82 0.11
N PHE A 201 6.76 3.53 -0.20
CA PHE A 201 6.33 2.22 -0.66
C PHE A 201 5.57 2.31 -1.97
N GLY A 202 5.61 1.23 -2.75
CA GLY A 202 4.87 1.14 -4.00
C GLY A 202 3.61 0.28 -3.87
N THR A 203 2.63 0.59 -4.74
CA THR A 203 1.37 -0.13 -4.94
C THR A 203 1.10 -0.31 -6.44
N HIS A 204 -0.01 -0.88 -6.85
CA HIS A 204 -0.52 -1.09 -8.21
C HIS A 204 -0.28 -2.49 -8.79
N THR A 205 0.94 -3.04 -8.73
CA THR A 205 1.22 -4.29 -9.47
C THR A 205 0.60 -5.52 -8.84
N HIS A 206 0.08 -5.41 -7.60
CA HIS A 206 -0.49 -6.52 -6.84
C HIS A 206 0.51 -7.64 -6.50
N THR A 207 1.80 -7.48 -6.86
CA THR A 207 2.84 -8.48 -6.65
C THR A 207 3.83 -7.98 -5.60
N PRO A 208 3.90 -8.63 -4.42
CA PRO A 208 4.81 -8.21 -3.36
C PRO A 208 6.27 -8.40 -3.78
N THR A 209 7.10 -7.40 -3.52
CA THR A 209 8.54 -7.44 -3.84
C THR A 209 9.39 -7.74 -2.63
N ALA A 210 10.60 -8.25 -2.86
CA ALA A 210 11.53 -8.70 -1.82
C ALA A 210 12.62 -7.65 -1.49
N ASP A 211 12.43 -6.39 -1.91
CA ASP A 211 13.44 -5.34 -1.84
C ASP A 211 13.27 -4.36 -0.65
N ALA A 212 12.47 -4.76 0.35
CA ALA A 212 12.26 -3.97 1.56
C ALA A 212 13.58 -3.72 2.29
N ARG A 213 13.93 -2.44 2.50
CA ARG A 213 15.17 -2.01 3.16
C ARG A 213 15.10 -0.57 3.64
N VAL A 214 16.00 -0.20 4.55
CA VAL A 214 16.26 1.21 4.85
C VAL A 214 17.38 1.70 3.92
N LEU A 215 17.13 2.78 3.19
CA LEU A 215 18.09 3.42 2.31
C LEU A 215 19.14 4.23 3.11
N PRO A 216 20.31 4.55 2.53
CA PRO A 216 21.41 5.21 3.25
C PRO A 216 21.05 6.53 3.93
N GLY A 217 20.12 7.32 3.37
CA GLY A 217 19.61 8.56 3.95
C GLY A 217 18.64 8.37 5.13
N GLY A 218 18.20 7.13 5.37
CA GLY A 218 17.28 6.79 6.47
C GLY A 218 15.81 6.68 6.06
N THR A 219 15.51 6.56 4.78
CA THR A 219 14.15 6.29 4.28
C THR A 219 13.91 4.78 4.19
N ALA A 220 12.86 4.26 4.82
CA ALA A 220 12.38 2.91 4.55
C ALA A 220 11.78 2.84 3.13
N PHE A 221 12.10 1.78 2.40
CA PHE A 221 11.70 1.61 1.00
C PHE A 221 11.29 0.17 0.69
N VAL A 222 10.24 0.02 -0.12
CA VAL A 222 9.87 -1.21 -0.81
C VAL A 222 9.17 -0.85 -2.13
N SER A 223 9.52 -1.53 -3.22
CA SER A 223 8.98 -1.17 -4.54
C SER A 223 7.53 -1.59 -4.75
N ASP A 224 7.02 -2.63 -4.08
CA ASP A 224 5.58 -2.95 -4.07
C ASP A 224 5.17 -3.74 -2.82
N LEU A 225 4.05 -3.34 -2.23
CA LEU A 225 3.45 -4.05 -1.08
C LEU A 225 2.79 -5.36 -1.48
N GLY A 226 2.38 -5.50 -2.73
CA GLY A 226 1.48 -6.53 -3.20
C GLY A 226 0.01 -6.19 -2.92
N MET A 227 -0.92 -7.09 -3.27
CA MET A 227 -2.33 -6.88 -2.97
C MET A 227 -2.74 -7.45 -1.61
N THR A 228 -3.77 -6.89 -1.04
CA THR A 228 -4.56 -7.47 0.03
C THR A 228 -5.84 -8.04 -0.57
N GLY A 229 -5.88 -9.35 -0.74
CA GLY A 229 -6.95 -9.97 -1.53
C GLY A 229 -6.70 -11.47 -1.81
N PRO A 230 -7.39 -12.03 -2.81
CA PRO A 230 -7.33 -13.47 -3.12
C PRO A 230 -6.06 -13.82 -3.91
N TYR A 231 -5.20 -14.66 -3.36
CA TYR A 231 -3.93 -15.08 -4.01
C TYR A 231 -4.09 -16.31 -4.92
N ASP A 232 -5.13 -17.13 -4.75
CA ASP A 232 -5.50 -18.15 -5.75
C ASP A 232 -6.16 -17.49 -6.98
N SER A 233 -5.40 -16.66 -7.68
CA SER A 233 -5.87 -15.71 -8.70
C SER A 233 -4.76 -15.32 -9.67
N ILE A 234 -5.10 -14.49 -10.67
CA ILE A 234 -4.13 -13.67 -11.40
C ILE A 234 -4.42 -12.22 -11.02
N LEU A 235 -3.55 -11.64 -10.18
CA LEU A 235 -3.67 -10.27 -9.68
C LEU A 235 -5.07 -9.95 -9.08
N GLY A 236 -5.65 -10.91 -8.33
CA GLY A 236 -6.97 -10.76 -7.73
C GLY A 236 -8.14 -11.17 -8.61
N ARG A 237 -7.91 -11.50 -9.88
CA ARG A 237 -8.94 -11.90 -10.87
C ARG A 237 -8.98 -13.40 -11.08
N ARG A 238 -10.13 -13.93 -11.48
CA ARG A 238 -10.30 -15.35 -11.77
C ARG A 238 -9.34 -15.82 -12.86
N LYS A 239 -8.59 -16.89 -12.58
CA LYS A 239 -7.54 -17.46 -13.43
C LYS A 239 -8.05 -17.88 -14.80
N ASP A 240 -9.18 -18.58 -14.84
CA ASP A 240 -9.77 -19.10 -16.09
C ASP A 240 -10.12 -18.00 -17.08
N VAL A 241 -10.68 -16.91 -16.59
CA VAL A 241 -11.08 -15.76 -17.43
C VAL A 241 -9.86 -15.00 -17.93
N VAL A 242 -8.89 -14.72 -17.06
CA VAL A 242 -7.67 -13.98 -17.43
C VAL A 242 -6.82 -14.79 -18.40
N LEU A 243 -6.63 -16.10 -18.15
CA LEU A 243 -5.90 -16.98 -19.08
C LEU A 243 -6.57 -17.04 -20.45
N LYS A 244 -7.90 -17.17 -20.50
CA LYS A 244 -8.63 -17.14 -21.77
C LYS A 244 -8.43 -15.85 -22.53
N HIS A 245 -8.47 -14.70 -21.82
CA HIS A 245 -8.19 -13.40 -22.44
C HIS A 245 -6.76 -13.33 -23.02
N LEU A 246 -5.74 -13.70 -22.23
CA LEU A 246 -4.35 -13.64 -22.66
C LEU A 246 -4.03 -14.58 -23.83
N ILE A 247 -4.64 -15.77 -23.85
CA ILE A 247 -4.43 -16.76 -24.93
C ILE A 247 -5.12 -16.34 -26.21
N THR A 248 -6.33 -15.79 -26.11
CA THR A 248 -7.19 -15.54 -27.28
C THR A 248 -7.18 -14.09 -27.78
N GLY A 249 -6.74 -13.14 -26.97
CA GLY A 249 -6.88 -11.70 -27.22
C GLY A 249 -8.33 -11.18 -27.15
N MET A 250 -9.31 -12.03 -26.81
CA MET A 250 -10.72 -11.63 -26.72
C MET A 250 -10.96 -10.80 -25.48
N HIS A 251 -11.74 -9.72 -25.59
CA HIS A 251 -12.17 -8.94 -24.42
C HIS A 251 -13.03 -9.79 -23.49
N MET A 252 -12.70 -9.77 -22.19
CA MET A 252 -13.38 -10.52 -21.13
C MET A 252 -13.64 -9.60 -19.93
N PHE A 253 -14.74 -9.84 -19.20
CA PHE A 253 -14.97 -9.21 -17.91
C PHE A 253 -14.24 -9.98 -16.82
N PHE A 254 -13.37 -9.30 -16.07
CA PHE A 254 -12.55 -9.92 -15.02
C PHE A 254 -13.24 -9.86 -13.65
N ASP A 255 -13.85 -10.97 -13.26
CA ASP A 255 -14.41 -11.14 -11.92
C ASP A 255 -13.30 -11.29 -10.86
N VAL A 256 -13.60 -10.85 -9.63
CA VAL A 256 -12.73 -11.05 -8.48
C VAL A 256 -12.68 -12.55 -8.12
N ALA A 257 -11.49 -13.06 -7.86
CA ALA A 257 -11.29 -14.41 -7.33
C ALA A 257 -11.63 -14.48 -5.83
N THR A 258 -11.69 -15.71 -5.25
CA THR A 258 -12.14 -15.90 -3.85
C THR A 258 -11.20 -16.77 -3.00
N GLY A 259 -10.20 -17.42 -3.62
CA GLY A 259 -9.32 -18.38 -2.92
C GLY A 259 -8.10 -17.72 -2.30
N ASP A 260 -7.62 -18.30 -1.19
CA ASP A 260 -6.38 -17.90 -0.51
C ASP A 260 -6.30 -16.39 -0.19
N PRO A 261 -7.23 -15.83 0.61
CA PRO A 261 -7.20 -14.42 0.95
C PRO A 261 -6.01 -14.12 1.87
N ARG A 262 -5.25 -13.06 1.54
CA ARG A 262 -4.11 -12.59 2.34
C ARG A 262 -4.15 -11.09 2.51
N MET A 263 -3.75 -10.60 3.68
CA MET A 263 -3.43 -9.19 3.93
C MET A 263 -1.92 -9.03 3.80
N CYS A 264 -1.48 -8.29 2.78
CA CYS A 264 -0.07 -8.06 2.52
C CYS A 264 0.29 -6.60 2.77
N GLY A 265 1.48 -6.39 3.33
CA GLY A 265 1.94 -5.06 3.67
C GLY A 265 3.35 -5.05 4.26
N ILE A 266 3.68 -3.94 4.89
CA ILE A 266 4.92 -3.77 5.66
C ILE A 266 4.63 -3.06 6.98
N ILE A 267 5.49 -3.29 7.96
CA ILE A 267 5.58 -2.48 9.17
C ILE A 267 6.91 -1.74 9.11
N ALA A 268 6.87 -0.41 9.23
CA ALA A 268 8.03 0.44 9.37
C ALA A 268 8.08 1.02 10.79
N GLU A 269 9.24 0.93 11.44
CA GLU A 269 9.52 1.60 12.72
C GLU A 269 10.29 2.88 12.43
N ILE A 270 9.81 4.00 12.96
CA ILE A 270 10.27 5.34 12.61
C ILE A 270 10.55 6.12 13.90
N ASP A 271 11.73 6.71 14.00
CA ASP A 271 12.06 7.67 15.04
C ASP A 271 11.23 8.94 14.85
N GLU A 272 10.37 9.26 15.83
CA GLU A 272 9.42 10.38 15.71
C GLU A 272 10.08 11.77 15.74
N GLN A 273 11.29 11.89 16.32
CA GLN A 273 12.00 13.17 16.41
C GLN A 273 12.72 13.53 15.12
N THR A 274 13.34 12.53 14.49
CA THR A 274 14.13 12.73 13.27
C THR A 274 13.35 12.45 12.00
N GLY A 275 12.28 11.64 12.09
CA GLY A 275 11.54 11.12 10.95
C GLY A 275 12.28 10.03 10.20
N LYS A 276 13.44 9.53 10.68
CA LYS A 276 14.20 8.47 10.03
C LYS A 276 13.63 7.09 10.36
N ALA A 277 13.62 6.20 9.37
CA ALA A 277 13.27 4.81 9.60
C ALA A 277 14.37 4.08 10.36
N LEU A 278 13.96 3.30 11.35
CA LEU A 278 14.82 2.40 12.13
C LEU A 278 14.79 0.99 11.52
N SER A 279 13.62 0.55 11.04
CA SER A 279 13.45 -0.75 10.42
C SER A 279 12.27 -0.78 9.45
N ILE A 280 12.26 -1.78 8.58
CA ILE A 280 11.12 -2.13 7.72
C ILE A 280 11.07 -3.64 7.58
N VAL A 281 9.89 -4.24 7.80
CA VAL A 281 9.68 -5.68 7.67
C VAL A 281 8.39 -5.96 6.90
N ARG A 282 8.35 -7.07 6.14
CA ARG A 282 7.12 -7.56 5.53
C ARG A 282 6.12 -8.00 6.60
N CYS A 283 4.84 -7.74 6.34
CA CYS A 283 3.72 -8.16 7.18
C CYS A 283 2.66 -8.81 6.28
N ASP A 284 2.81 -10.10 6.01
CA ASP A 284 1.92 -10.86 5.14
C ASP A 284 1.16 -11.89 6.00
N VAL A 285 -0.17 -11.74 6.08
CA VAL A 285 -1.01 -12.55 6.97
C VAL A 285 -2.12 -13.24 6.18
N ALA A 286 -2.21 -14.56 6.28
CA ALA A 286 -3.26 -15.33 5.65
C ALA A 286 -4.61 -15.15 6.37
N GLY A 287 -5.69 -15.04 5.61
CA GLY A 287 -7.06 -15.12 6.12
C GLY A 287 -7.42 -16.57 6.41
N THR A 288 -8.44 -16.78 7.24
CA THR A 288 -8.89 -18.14 7.62
C THR A 288 -10.01 -18.66 6.73
N GLN A 289 -10.77 -17.78 6.09
CA GLN A 289 -11.98 -18.17 5.38
C GLN A 289 -11.98 -17.73 3.92
N ARG A 290 -12.43 -18.63 3.05
CA ARG A 290 -12.88 -18.29 1.72
C ARG A 290 -14.19 -17.51 1.82
N VAL A 291 -14.30 -16.38 1.14
CA VAL A 291 -15.50 -15.55 1.08
C VAL A 291 -15.97 -15.41 -0.37
N ASP A 292 -17.27 -15.12 -0.55
CA ASP A 292 -17.80 -14.81 -1.88
C ASP A 292 -17.14 -13.58 -2.48
N ALA A 293 -17.07 -13.50 -3.81
CA ALA A 293 -16.43 -12.40 -4.53
C ALA A 293 -17.10 -11.04 -4.30
N TYR A 294 -18.42 -11.05 -4.07
CA TYR A 294 -19.25 -9.86 -4.01
C TYR A 294 -20.18 -9.86 -2.80
N ASP A 295 -20.58 -8.69 -2.35
CA ASP A 295 -21.63 -8.47 -1.35
C ASP A 295 -22.64 -7.39 -1.83
N ALA A 296 -23.60 -7.03 -0.97
CA ALA A 296 -24.61 -6.03 -1.29
C ALA A 296 -24.03 -4.64 -1.59
N ASP A 297 -22.87 -4.32 -1.03
CA ASP A 297 -22.19 -3.04 -1.28
C ASP A 297 -21.53 -3.01 -2.67
N ASP A 298 -21.15 -4.16 -3.23
CA ASP A 298 -20.60 -4.27 -4.59
C ASP A 298 -21.69 -4.13 -5.69
N ALA A 299 -22.95 -4.46 -5.36
CA ALA A 299 -24.05 -4.49 -6.32
C ALA A 299 -24.54 -3.09 -6.74
N LYS A 300 -24.30 -2.07 -5.93
CA LYS A 300 -24.81 -0.71 -6.16
C LYS A 300 -24.06 0.12 -7.21
N GLY A 301 -23.03 -0.40 -7.81
CA GLY A 301 -22.16 0.34 -8.75
C GLY A 301 -22.10 -0.22 -10.17
N LYS A 302 -23.05 -1.04 -10.59
CA LYS A 302 -23.08 -1.66 -11.94
C LYS A 302 -23.91 -0.89 -13.00
N ASN A 303 -24.27 0.37 -12.72
CA ASN A 303 -24.99 1.24 -13.70
C ASN A 303 -24.04 2.30 -14.27
#